data_f3c3d44aed6dd262b2130b4cac09b0ff
#
_entry.id   f3c3d44aed6dd262b2130b4cac09b0ff
#
_cell.length_a   1.000
_cell.length_b   1.000
_cell.length_c   1.000
_cell.angle_alpha   90.00
_cell.angle_beta   90.00
_cell.angle_gamma   90.00
#
_symmetry.space_group_name_H-M   'P 1'
#
loop_
_entity.id
_entity.type
_entity.pdbx_description
1 polymer ?
#
loop_
_entity_poly.entity_id
_entity_poly.type
_entity_poly.pdbx_seq_one_letter_code
_entity_poly.pdbx_strand_id
1 'polypeptide(L)'
;MAQQGATGTTEVTDVTGMGPRAAVLPAREVPLGGLRSMNVQRALPQRALPTVGAWCFLDRFGPQHATMRVEPHPHMGLQTVTWPLLGDVRHRDSLGNDVVLRAGQLNLMTAGAGIAHTEYSLGEGALELDALQLWIALPEHARWDARGFERHEVLPTVTLSASEGADAEATVLMGRLAGVTSPATTHSPLVGAQIRIAPGSRVRVPLDPAWEYALVLLDGDLEALDVRDDGASVRPGRNDLLYVGSDRDEVEVASQSGALVFLLGGEPFEEELVMWWNFVGRSHEEIVQARNEWEAPSARFGQVDGHGDVRVPAPPMPSVRLTPRTRRI
;
A
#
# COMPACT_ATOMS: atom_id res chain seq x y z
N MET A 1 -40.47 -14.76 -24.20
CA MET A 1 -39.30 -14.07 -24.78
C MET A 1 -38.35 -13.72 -23.66
N ALA A 2 -37.33 -14.52 -23.49
CA ALA A 2 -36.32 -14.37 -22.42
C ALA A 2 -35.13 -13.60 -23.01
N GLN A 3 -34.79 -12.45 -22.41
CA GLN A 3 -33.55 -11.72 -22.72
C GLN A 3 -32.39 -12.39 -21.98
N GLN A 4 -31.46 -12.90 -22.76
CA GLN A 4 -30.15 -13.36 -22.27
C GLN A 4 -29.26 -12.15 -21.98
N GLY A 5 -28.91 -11.97 -20.72
CA GLY A 5 -27.87 -11.04 -20.31
C GLY A 5 -26.49 -11.66 -20.61
N ALA A 6 -25.71 -11.00 -21.42
CA ALA A 6 -24.33 -11.36 -21.71
C ALA A 6 -23.45 -11.04 -20.48
N THR A 7 -23.03 -12.07 -19.77
CA THR A 7 -21.94 -11.99 -18.78
C THR A 7 -20.61 -12.01 -19.53
N GLY A 8 -19.98 -10.85 -19.67
CA GLY A 8 -18.62 -10.76 -20.15
C GLY A 8 -17.65 -11.34 -19.11
N THR A 9 -17.30 -12.60 -19.24
CA THR A 9 -16.15 -13.20 -18.57
C THR A 9 -14.89 -12.71 -19.28
N THR A 10 -14.15 -11.81 -18.65
CA THR A 10 -12.77 -11.49 -19.08
C THR A 10 -11.94 -12.77 -18.90
N GLU A 11 -11.55 -13.38 -20.00
CA GLU A 11 -10.60 -14.49 -19.99
C GLU A 11 -9.26 -13.96 -19.43
N VAL A 12 -8.91 -14.43 -18.26
CA VAL A 12 -7.56 -14.25 -17.67
C VAL A 12 -6.67 -15.27 -18.35
N THR A 13 -5.95 -14.85 -19.38
CA THR A 13 -4.87 -15.65 -19.95
C THR A 13 -3.76 -15.76 -18.90
N ASP A 14 -3.42 -16.99 -18.56
CA ASP A 14 -2.32 -17.32 -17.64
C ASP A 14 -1.00 -16.96 -18.36
N VAL A 15 -0.40 -15.82 -17.99
CA VAL A 15 0.83 -15.32 -18.61
C VAL A 15 1.91 -15.23 -17.54
N THR A 16 2.69 -16.26 -17.43
CA THR A 16 3.92 -16.34 -16.63
C THR A 16 5.07 -15.60 -17.31
N GLY A 17 4.99 -14.28 -17.46
CA GLY A 17 6.04 -13.48 -18.07
C GLY A 17 6.18 -12.13 -17.37
N MET A 18 7.42 -11.73 -17.07
CA MET A 18 7.77 -10.35 -16.80
C MET A 18 7.68 -9.59 -18.12
N GLY A 19 7.14 -8.38 -18.12
CA GLY A 19 7.03 -7.53 -19.31
C GLY A 19 6.03 -6.41 -19.15
N PRO A 20 5.93 -5.50 -20.14
CA PRO A 20 4.94 -4.43 -20.13
C PRO A 20 3.52 -4.99 -19.98
N ARG A 21 2.72 -4.37 -19.14
CA ARG A 21 1.34 -4.77 -18.86
C ARG A 21 0.47 -3.53 -18.72
N ALA A 22 -0.83 -3.70 -18.91
CA ALA A 22 -1.81 -2.67 -18.59
C ALA A 22 -3.07 -3.33 -18.05
N ALA A 23 -3.07 -3.59 -16.75
CA ALA A 23 -4.21 -4.21 -16.08
C ALA A 23 -4.79 -3.26 -15.04
N VAL A 24 -6.08 -2.91 -15.19
CA VAL A 24 -6.83 -2.18 -14.17
C VAL A 24 -7.45 -3.18 -13.22
N LEU A 25 -7.12 -3.04 -11.95
CA LEU A 25 -7.61 -3.87 -10.87
C LEU A 25 -8.48 -3.00 -9.94
N PRO A 26 -9.81 -3.14 -9.99
CA PRO A 26 -10.71 -2.35 -9.17
C PRO A 26 -10.43 -2.51 -7.68
N ALA A 27 -10.42 -1.39 -6.95
CA ALA A 27 -10.35 -1.43 -5.50
C ALA A 27 -11.59 -2.13 -4.92
N ARG A 28 -11.41 -2.76 -3.77
CA ARG A 28 -12.49 -3.43 -3.06
C ARG A 28 -12.80 -2.70 -1.77
N GLU A 29 -14.07 -2.42 -1.53
CA GLU A 29 -14.50 -1.95 -0.24
C GLU A 29 -14.43 -3.10 0.77
N VAL A 30 -13.72 -2.89 1.86
CA VAL A 30 -13.58 -3.87 2.94
C VAL A 30 -13.77 -3.19 4.29
N PRO A 31 -14.42 -3.85 5.27
CA PRO A 31 -14.51 -3.31 6.61
C PRO A 31 -13.14 -3.38 7.29
N LEU A 32 -12.71 -2.29 7.90
CA LEU A 32 -11.58 -2.31 8.83
C LEU A 32 -12.07 -2.95 10.14
N GLY A 33 -11.50 -4.11 10.50
CA GLY A 33 -12.03 -4.99 11.53
C GLY A 33 -12.18 -4.38 12.92
N GLY A 34 -13.17 -4.90 13.69
CA GLY A 34 -13.51 -4.49 15.05
C GLY A 34 -14.91 -3.89 15.16
N LEU A 35 -15.32 -3.48 16.36
CA LEU A 35 -16.64 -2.92 16.70
C LEU A 35 -16.93 -1.55 16.03
N ARG A 36 -16.05 -1.04 15.17
CA ARG A 36 -16.15 0.27 14.50
C ARG A 36 -15.94 0.09 13.02
N SER A 37 -17.03 0.02 12.32
CA SER A 37 -17.12 -0.14 10.87
C SER A 37 -16.67 1.12 10.14
N MET A 38 -15.37 1.29 9.98
CA MET A 38 -14.83 2.11 8.91
C MET A 38 -14.63 1.22 7.69
N ASN A 39 -15.14 1.62 6.54
CA ASN A 39 -14.82 0.97 5.29
C ASN A 39 -13.57 1.59 4.69
N VAL A 40 -12.73 0.76 4.12
CA VAL A 40 -11.53 1.16 3.39
C VAL A 40 -11.58 0.66 1.96
N GLN A 41 -10.90 1.36 1.07
CA GLN A 41 -10.73 0.96 -0.32
C GLN A 41 -9.40 0.22 -0.46
N ARG A 42 -9.47 -1.10 -0.63
CA ARG A 42 -8.29 -1.96 -0.77
C ARG A 42 -7.88 -2.12 -2.23
N ALA A 43 -6.76 -1.49 -2.58
CA ALA A 43 -6.17 -1.60 -3.91
C ALA A 43 -5.21 -2.80 -4.01
N LEU A 44 -4.49 -3.15 -2.92
CA LEU A 44 -3.56 -4.28 -2.85
C LEU A 44 -3.71 -4.99 -1.49
N PRO A 45 -3.60 -6.35 -1.38
CA PRO A 45 -3.39 -7.30 -2.47
C PRO A 45 -4.65 -7.55 -3.30
N GLN A 46 -4.43 -7.85 -4.58
CA GLN A 46 -5.46 -8.37 -5.46
C GLN A 46 -5.31 -9.89 -5.63
N ARG A 47 -6.39 -10.58 -6.08
CA ARG A 47 -6.32 -12.02 -6.31
C ARG A 47 -5.32 -12.39 -7.41
N ALA A 48 -5.24 -11.56 -8.45
CA ALA A 48 -4.35 -11.76 -9.58
C ALA A 48 -2.96 -11.15 -9.37
N LEU A 49 -2.83 -10.17 -8.46
CA LEU A 49 -1.61 -9.43 -8.18
C LEU A 49 -1.42 -9.33 -6.66
N PRO A 50 -0.67 -10.24 -6.04
CA PRO A 50 -0.44 -10.21 -4.59
C PRO A 50 0.49 -9.08 -4.15
N THR A 51 1.45 -8.70 -5.01
CA THR A 51 2.49 -7.71 -4.71
C THR A 51 2.82 -6.87 -5.95
N VAL A 52 3.39 -5.68 -5.73
CA VAL A 52 4.09 -4.87 -6.73
C VAL A 52 5.46 -4.54 -6.15
N GLY A 53 6.53 -5.16 -6.66
CA GLY A 53 7.78 -5.25 -5.92
C GLY A 53 7.52 -5.82 -4.52
N ALA A 54 8.14 -5.23 -3.49
CA ALA A 54 7.90 -5.61 -2.10
C ALA A 54 6.59 -5.04 -1.50
N TRP A 55 5.86 -4.17 -2.21
CA TRP A 55 4.57 -3.66 -1.75
C TRP A 55 3.54 -4.79 -1.76
N CYS A 56 3.01 -5.14 -0.58
CA CYS A 56 2.08 -6.25 -0.42
C CYS A 56 0.69 -5.83 0.10
N PHE A 57 0.50 -4.54 0.42
CA PHE A 57 -0.78 -4.03 0.90
C PHE A 57 -0.92 -2.53 0.61
N LEU A 58 -2.12 -2.11 0.22
CA LEU A 58 -2.52 -0.72 0.11
C LEU A 58 -4.02 -0.59 0.38
N ASP A 59 -4.35 0.08 1.49
CA ASP A 59 -5.69 0.54 1.82
C ASP A 59 -5.74 2.06 1.84
N ARG A 60 -6.81 2.62 1.31
CA ARG A 60 -7.18 4.02 1.52
C ARG A 60 -8.38 4.10 2.45
N PHE A 61 -8.26 4.82 3.53
CA PHE A 61 -9.36 5.10 4.44
C PHE A 61 -9.78 6.58 4.33
N GLY A 62 -10.79 6.82 3.52
CA GLY A 62 -11.32 8.14 3.22
C GLY A 62 -11.34 8.50 1.74
N PRO A 63 -11.63 9.78 1.42
CA PRO A 63 -12.09 10.81 2.36
C PRO A 63 -13.43 10.46 2.98
N GLN A 64 -13.53 10.52 4.30
CA GLN A 64 -14.76 10.25 5.03
C GLN A 64 -14.74 10.93 6.42
N HIS A 65 -15.93 11.18 6.97
CA HIS A 65 -16.04 11.56 8.37
C HIS A 65 -16.09 10.30 9.23
N ALA A 66 -15.05 10.08 10.02
CA ALA A 66 -14.92 8.90 10.85
C ALA A 66 -14.19 9.18 12.16
N THR A 67 -14.44 8.34 13.16
CA THR A 67 -13.59 8.20 14.34
C THR A 67 -12.79 6.92 14.15
N MET A 68 -11.52 7.06 13.79
CA MET A 68 -10.62 5.92 13.70
C MET A 68 -10.04 5.61 15.08
N ARG A 69 -10.20 4.37 15.50
CA ARG A 69 -9.59 3.88 16.74
C ARG A 69 -9.24 2.42 16.58
N VAL A 70 -8.01 2.17 16.15
CA VAL A 70 -7.47 0.82 16.01
C VAL A 70 -6.68 0.50 17.27
N GLU A 71 -7.24 -0.35 18.12
CA GLU A 71 -6.63 -0.78 19.39
C GLU A 71 -5.32 -1.55 19.14
N PRO A 72 -4.51 -1.81 20.18
CA PRO A 72 -3.25 -2.51 20.04
C PRO A 72 -3.39 -3.78 19.21
N HIS A 73 -2.64 -3.87 18.14
CA HIS A 73 -2.60 -5.00 17.21
C HIS A 73 -1.16 -5.24 16.73
N PRO A 74 -0.82 -6.50 16.38
CA PRO A 74 0.54 -6.87 16.07
C PRO A 74 0.84 -6.79 14.57
N HIS A 75 2.11 -6.64 14.22
CA HIS A 75 2.64 -6.87 12.88
C HIS A 75 3.91 -7.71 12.94
N MET A 76 4.21 -8.45 11.86
CA MET A 76 5.38 -9.29 11.70
C MET A 76 5.79 -9.37 10.23
N GLY A 77 7.10 -9.28 9.96
CA GLY A 77 7.68 -9.53 8.63
C GLY A 77 7.40 -8.46 7.59
N LEU A 78 7.06 -7.24 8.03
CA LEU A 78 6.69 -6.13 7.16
C LEU A 78 7.13 -4.78 7.72
N GLN A 79 7.11 -3.75 6.87
CA GLN A 79 7.06 -2.35 7.30
C GLN A 79 5.64 -1.80 7.05
N THR A 80 5.12 -0.95 7.95
CA THR A 80 3.92 -0.16 7.70
C THR A 80 4.32 1.26 7.30
N VAL A 81 3.67 1.76 6.25
CA VAL A 81 3.79 3.14 5.75
C VAL A 81 2.44 3.80 5.96
N THR A 82 2.37 4.79 6.86
CA THR A 82 1.15 5.57 7.10
C THR A 82 1.35 6.96 6.50
N TRP A 83 0.46 7.34 5.57
CA TRP A 83 0.53 8.59 4.81
C TRP A 83 -0.82 9.31 4.82
N PRO A 84 -1.06 10.24 5.76
CA PRO A 84 -2.28 11.06 5.76
C PRO A 84 -2.28 12.07 4.62
N LEU A 85 -3.41 12.16 3.95
CA LEU A 85 -3.75 13.20 2.97
C LEU A 85 -4.58 14.31 3.63
N LEU A 86 -5.38 13.93 4.64
CA LEU A 86 -6.23 14.82 5.43
C LEU A 86 -6.47 14.21 6.81
N GLY A 87 -6.49 15.07 7.84
CA GLY A 87 -6.66 14.67 9.23
C GLY A 87 -5.38 14.23 9.91
N ASP A 88 -5.45 14.07 11.22
CA ASP A 88 -4.33 13.71 12.07
C ASP A 88 -4.51 12.29 12.63
N VAL A 89 -3.42 11.52 12.65
CA VAL A 89 -3.38 10.16 13.19
C VAL A 89 -2.35 10.09 14.33
N ARG A 90 -2.79 9.68 15.52
CA ARG A 90 -1.88 9.36 16.62
C ARG A 90 -1.44 7.91 16.53
N HIS A 91 -0.16 7.72 16.44
CA HIS A 91 0.49 6.41 16.49
C HIS A 91 1.13 6.21 17.86
N ARG A 92 0.93 5.03 18.45
CA ARG A 92 1.70 4.56 19.62
C ARG A 92 2.11 3.12 19.39
N ASP A 93 3.32 2.75 19.83
CA ASP A 93 3.85 1.40 19.62
C ASP A 93 4.55 0.83 20.85
N SER A 94 4.92 -0.43 20.77
CA SER A 94 5.62 -1.15 21.85
C SER A 94 7.11 -0.83 21.98
N LEU A 95 7.63 0.14 21.19
CA LEU A 95 8.95 0.77 21.43
C LEU A 95 8.84 1.99 22.33
N GLY A 96 7.61 2.42 22.69
CA GLY A 96 7.34 3.61 23.49
C GLY A 96 7.18 4.88 22.67
N ASN A 97 7.05 4.77 21.33
CA ASN A 97 6.71 5.93 20.50
C ASN A 97 5.26 6.37 20.76
N ASP A 98 5.05 7.68 20.81
CA ASP A 98 3.76 8.34 20.92
C ASP A 98 3.81 9.62 20.09
N VAL A 99 3.35 9.55 18.85
CA VAL A 99 3.49 10.63 17.88
C VAL A 99 2.18 10.94 17.18
N VAL A 100 2.02 12.21 16.81
CA VAL A 100 0.92 12.69 15.97
C VAL A 100 1.46 12.90 14.56
N LEU A 101 0.90 12.16 13.62
CA LEU A 101 1.18 12.24 12.20
C LEU A 101 0.15 13.14 11.54
N ARG A 102 0.61 14.16 10.80
CA ARG A 102 -0.22 15.10 10.06
C ARG A 102 -0.17 14.84 8.56
N ALA A 103 -1.11 15.43 7.85
CA ALA A 103 -1.11 15.39 6.38
C ALA A 103 0.26 15.84 5.82
N GLY A 104 0.78 15.06 4.86
CA GLY A 104 2.09 15.28 4.25
C GLY A 104 3.29 14.84 5.08
N GLN A 105 3.09 14.15 6.19
CA GLN A 105 4.14 13.52 7.00
C GLN A 105 4.09 12.00 6.85
N LEU A 106 5.23 11.34 7.01
CA LEU A 106 5.36 9.89 6.90
C LEU A 106 5.72 9.27 8.25
N ASN A 107 4.96 8.25 8.67
CA ASN A 107 5.43 7.27 9.65
C ASN A 107 5.79 5.97 8.94
N LEU A 108 6.97 5.46 9.27
CA LEU A 108 7.46 4.16 8.83
C LEU A 108 7.76 3.30 10.08
N MET A 109 6.97 2.24 10.29
CA MET A 109 7.19 1.30 11.37
C MET A 109 7.69 -0.02 10.79
N THR A 110 8.91 -0.42 11.17
CA THR A 110 9.50 -1.71 10.81
C THR A 110 9.13 -2.74 11.87
N ALA A 111 8.33 -3.74 11.49
CA ALA A 111 7.89 -4.75 12.43
C ALA A 111 8.99 -5.77 12.78
N GLY A 112 9.87 -6.10 11.83
CA GLY A 112 10.87 -7.15 12.01
C GLY A 112 10.22 -8.45 12.48
N ALA A 113 10.77 -9.04 13.54
CA ALA A 113 10.24 -10.24 14.17
C ALA A 113 8.85 -10.06 14.82
N GLY A 114 8.49 -8.82 15.19
CA GLY A 114 7.17 -8.50 15.75
C GLY A 114 7.14 -7.18 16.51
N ILE A 115 6.06 -6.41 16.32
CA ILE A 115 5.76 -5.16 17.02
C ILE A 115 4.25 -5.06 17.22
N ALA A 116 3.81 -4.38 18.29
CA ALA A 116 2.42 -3.97 18.47
C ALA A 116 2.28 -2.45 18.41
N HIS A 117 1.18 -1.96 17.81
CA HIS A 117 0.90 -0.52 17.75
C HIS A 117 -0.60 -0.20 17.76
N THR A 118 -0.91 1.07 17.90
CA THR A 118 -2.27 1.64 17.81
C THR A 118 -2.29 2.82 16.84
N GLU A 119 -3.43 3.04 16.21
CA GLU A 119 -3.67 4.21 15.36
C GLU A 119 -5.04 4.82 15.67
N TYR A 120 -5.05 6.07 16.12
CA TYR A 120 -6.26 6.79 16.48
C TYR A 120 -6.34 8.12 15.71
N SER A 121 -7.52 8.45 15.17
CA SER A 121 -7.78 9.84 14.78
C SER A 121 -7.84 10.74 16.02
N LEU A 122 -7.38 11.98 15.87
CA LEU A 122 -7.40 12.97 16.96
C LEU A 122 -8.62 13.86 16.86
N GLY A 123 -9.15 14.25 18.04
CA GLY A 123 -10.29 15.13 18.19
C GLY A 123 -11.54 14.42 18.69
N GLU A 124 -12.61 15.19 18.94
CA GLU A 124 -13.88 14.67 19.41
C GLU A 124 -14.83 14.42 18.22
N GLY A 125 -15.49 13.26 18.24
CA GLY A 125 -16.45 12.88 17.20
C GLY A 125 -15.83 12.40 15.90
N ALA A 126 -16.64 12.37 14.85
CA ALA A 126 -16.19 12.02 13.51
C ALA A 126 -15.52 13.22 12.83
N LEU A 127 -14.30 13.06 12.40
CA LEU A 127 -13.50 14.07 11.71
C LEU A 127 -13.24 13.64 10.27
N GLU A 128 -12.99 14.62 9.40
CA GLU A 128 -12.53 14.30 8.05
C GLU A 128 -11.19 13.60 8.13
N LEU A 129 -11.14 12.42 7.50
CA LEU A 129 -9.95 11.58 7.44
C LEU A 129 -9.78 11.04 6.03
N ASP A 130 -8.57 11.17 5.51
CA ASP A 130 -8.14 10.56 4.26
C ASP A 130 -6.66 10.19 4.38
N ALA A 131 -6.34 8.92 4.29
CA ALA A 131 -4.97 8.47 4.40
C ALA A 131 -4.73 7.16 3.66
N LEU A 132 -3.48 6.90 3.36
CA LEU A 132 -3.01 5.63 2.84
C LEU A 132 -2.32 4.84 3.95
N GLN A 133 -2.65 3.57 4.04
CA GLN A 133 -1.93 2.56 4.81
C GLN A 133 -1.35 1.55 3.85
N LEU A 134 -0.01 1.46 3.80
CA LEU A 134 0.67 0.51 2.94
C LEU A 134 1.56 -0.40 3.76
N TRP A 135 1.81 -1.60 3.22
CA TRP A 135 2.82 -2.50 3.80
C TRP A 135 3.83 -2.91 2.74
N ILE A 136 5.07 -2.98 3.19
CA ILE A 136 6.21 -3.47 2.42
C ILE A 136 6.64 -4.79 3.08
N ALA A 137 6.67 -5.88 2.34
CA ALA A 137 7.20 -7.15 2.83
C ALA A 137 8.71 -7.02 3.07
N LEU A 138 9.16 -7.43 4.24
CA LEU A 138 10.58 -7.49 4.53
C LEU A 138 11.21 -8.73 3.85
N PRO A 139 12.35 -8.59 3.17
CA PRO A 139 13.08 -9.73 2.62
C PRO A 139 13.64 -10.63 3.73
N GLU A 140 14.01 -11.86 3.37
CA GLU A 140 14.46 -12.87 4.35
C GLU A 140 15.58 -12.39 5.27
N HIS A 141 16.52 -11.60 4.73
CA HIS A 141 17.64 -11.09 5.50
C HIS A 141 17.27 -10.01 6.53
N ALA A 142 16.06 -9.41 6.46
CA ALA A 142 15.64 -8.30 7.33
C ALA A 142 14.38 -8.62 8.15
N ARG A 143 13.60 -9.63 7.79
CA ARG A 143 12.29 -9.89 8.42
C ARG A 143 12.35 -10.38 9.88
N TRP A 144 13.53 -10.78 10.33
CA TRP A 144 13.77 -11.19 11.72
C TRP A 144 14.58 -10.17 12.52
N ASP A 145 14.94 -9.05 11.89
CA ASP A 145 15.69 -7.97 12.54
C ASP A 145 14.88 -7.26 13.63
N ALA A 146 15.54 -6.36 14.33
CA ALA A 146 14.91 -5.55 15.35
C ALA A 146 13.79 -4.68 14.76
N ARG A 147 12.72 -4.52 15.52
CA ARG A 147 11.67 -3.55 15.22
C ARG A 147 12.22 -2.11 15.27
N GLY A 148 11.64 -1.23 14.48
CA GLY A 148 12.05 0.16 14.35
C GLY A 148 10.89 1.10 14.05
N PHE A 149 11.12 2.39 14.27
CA PHE A 149 10.16 3.43 13.96
C PHE A 149 10.89 4.67 13.44
N GLU A 150 10.39 5.22 12.35
CA GLU A 150 10.87 6.47 11.75
C GLU A 150 9.70 7.40 11.51
N ARG A 151 9.94 8.70 11.72
CA ARG A 151 9.01 9.77 11.37
C ARG A 151 9.71 10.78 10.51
N HIS A 152 9.14 11.09 9.36
CA HIS A 152 9.64 12.09 8.44
C HIS A 152 8.62 13.22 8.29
N GLU A 153 8.92 14.38 8.83
CA GLU A 153 8.04 15.55 8.81
C GLU A 153 8.08 16.26 7.45
N VAL A 154 9.20 16.14 6.76
CA VAL A 154 9.43 16.71 5.43
C VAL A 154 10.05 15.64 4.55
N LEU A 155 9.46 15.44 3.39
CA LEU A 155 9.95 14.52 2.37
C LEU A 155 10.42 15.30 1.14
N PRO A 156 11.40 14.75 0.41
CA PRO A 156 11.89 15.39 -0.79
C PRO A 156 10.85 15.36 -1.91
N THR A 157 10.84 16.41 -2.72
CA THR A 157 10.02 16.49 -3.92
C THR A 157 10.89 16.52 -5.17
N VAL A 158 10.33 16.09 -6.28
CA VAL A 158 10.94 16.13 -7.60
C VAL A 158 9.91 16.61 -8.63
N THR A 159 10.38 17.42 -9.56
CA THR A 159 9.58 17.86 -10.71
C THR A 159 9.64 16.80 -11.80
N LEU A 160 8.49 16.37 -12.28
CA LEU A 160 8.34 15.48 -13.42
C LEU A 160 7.94 16.31 -14.64
N SER A 161 8.72 16.20 -15.71
CA SER A 161 8.56 17.04 -16.89
C SER A 161 7.26 16.73 -17.64
N ALA A 162 6.53 17.77 -17.97
CA ALA A 162 5.38 17.67 -18.84
C ALA A 162 5.79 17.62 -20.32
N SER A 163 5.11 16.79 -21.10
CA SER A 163 5.11 16.86 -22.57
C SER A 163 4.06 17.86 -23.08
N GLU A 164 3.02 18.13 -22.24
CA GLU A 164 1.97 19.11 -22.51
C GLU A 164 1.46 19.68 -21.18
N GLY A 165 1.19 20.98 -21.13
CA GLY A 165 0.69 21.66 -19.94
C GLY A 165 1.78 21.98 -18.92
N ALA A 166 1.49 21.80 -17.64
CA ALA A 166 2.40 22.10 -16.55
C ALA A 166 3.12 20.84 -16.04
N ASP A 167 4.35 21.00 -15.59
CA ASP A 167 5.11 19.96 -14.90
C ASP A 167 4.35 19.48 -13.65
N ALA A 168 4.54 18.22 -13.32
CA ALA A 168 3.99 17.64 -12.09
C ALA A 168 5.02 17.66 -10.96
N GLU A 169 4.51 17.73 -9.74
CA GLU A 169 5.31 17.54 -8.53
C GLU A 169 5.08 16.15 -7.97
N ALA A 170 6.16 15.44 -7.67
CA ALA A 170 6.13 14.18 -6.96
C ALA A 170 6.82 14.31 -5.60
N THR A 171 6.12 13.92 -4.52
CA THR A 171 6.71 13.73 -3.19
C THR A 171 7.20 12.29 -3.09
N VAL A 172 8.49 12.09 -2.85
CA VAL A 172 9.11 10.75 -2.77
C VAL A 172 9.05 10.27 -1.32
N LEU A 173 8.09 9.37 -1.03
CA LEU A 173 7.88 8.82 0.31
C LEU A 173 8.91 7.77 0.65
N MET A 174 9.17 6.86 -0.29
CA MET A 174 10.04 5.70 -0.09
C MET A 174 10.93 5.50 -1.31
N GLY A 175 12.16 5.06 -1.08
CA GLY A 175 13.10 4.70 -2.14
C GLY A 175 13.51 5.88 -3.01
N ARG A 176 13.49 5.71 -4.35
CA ARG A 176 14.04 6.70 -5.28
C ARG A 176 13.15 6.90 -6.50
N LEU A 177 12.95 8.17 -6.91
CA LEU A 177 12.27 8.55 -8.14
C LEU A 177 13.02 9.70 -8.83
N ALA A 178 13.25 9.60 -10.14
CA ALA A 178 13.87 10.68 -10.96
C ALA A 178 15.14 11.29 -10.32
N GLY A 179 15.99 10.45 -9.73
CA GLY A 179 17.25 10.88 -9.10
C GLY A 179 17.13 11.39 -7.66
N VAL A 180 15.91 11.60 -7.14
CA VAL A 180 15.66 12.02 -5.75
C VAL A 180 15.39 10.82 -4.87
N THR A 181 16.06 10.73 -3.71
CA THR A 181 15.96 9.62 -2.76
C THR A 181 15.30 10.08 -1.46
N SER A 182 14.32 9.33 -1.00
CA SER A 182 13.69 9.50 0.31
C SER A 182 14.68 9.16 1.44
N PRO A 183 14.62 9.86 2.59
CA PRO A 183 15.39 9.48 3.78
C PRO A 183 14.86 8.23 4.50
N ALA A 184 13.65 7.77 4.18
CA ALA A 184 13.03 6.61 4.82
C ALA A 184 13.75 5.31 4.46
N THR A 185 14.00 4.46 5.48
CA THR A 185 14.76 3.22 5.32
C THR A 185 13.98 2.18 4.52
N THR A 186 14.62 1.63 3.47
CA THR A 186 14.12 0.50 2.68
C THR A 186 15.02 -0.72 2.85
N HIS A 187 14.44 -1.92 2.82
CA HIS A 187 15.17 -3.19 2.90
C HIS A 187 15.24 -3.93 1.56
N SER A 188 14.58 -3.39 0.54
CA SER A 188 14.62 -3.83 -0.85
C SER A 188 14.55 -2.62 -1.78
N PRO A 189 15.04 -2.70 -3.03
CA PRO A 189 14.90 -1.63 -4.01
C PRO A 189 13.42 -1.41 -4.34
N LEU A 190 12.91 -0.21 -4.06
CA LEU A 190 11.50 0.15 -4.31
C LEU A 190 11.32 1.66 -4.45
N VAL A 191 10.14 2.05 -4.87
CA VAL A 191 9.64 3.43 -4.86
C VAL A 191 8.21 3.50 -4.35
N GLY A 192 7.92 4.54 -3.58
CA GLY A 192 6.57 5.00 -3.24
C GLY A 192 6.55 6.51 -3.35
N ALA A 193 5.69 7.06 -4.21
CA ALA A 193 5.61 8.50 -4.42
C ALA A 193 4.18 8.97 -4.64
N GLN A 194 3.85 10.13 -4.09
CA GLN A 194 2.61 10.85 -4.41
C GLN A 194 2.89 11.85 -5.53
N ILE A 195 2.12 11.77 -6.61
CA ILE A 195 2.26 12.64 -7.79
C ILE A 195 1.01 13.51 -7.92
N ARG A 196 1.23 14.82 -8.07
CA ARG A 196 0.17 15.81 -8.34
C ARG A 196 0.30 16.31 -9.76
N ILE A 197 -0.72 16.05 -10.57
CA ILE A 197 -0.78 16.46 -11.98
C ILE A 197 -1.78 17.61 -12.10
N ALA A 198 -1.38 18.70 -12.77
CA ALA A 198 -2.25 19.86 -13.00
C ALA A 198 -3.31 19.57 -14.08
N PRO A 199 -4.46 20.28 -14.09
CA PRO A 199 -5.46 20.14 -15.14
C PRO A 199 -4.89 20.40 -16.54
N GLY A 200 -5.28 19.58 -17.51
CA GLY A 200 -4.86 19.71 -18.91
C GLY A 200 -3.40 19.36 -19.15
N SER A 201 -2.77 18.63 -18.23
CA SER A 201 -1.35 18.30 -18.34
C SER A 201 -1.13 16.83 -18.73
N ARG A 202 -0.01 16.61 -19.44
CA ARG A 202 0.53 15.30 -19.79
C ARG A 202 1.97 15.22 -19.29
N VAL A 203 2.27 14.21 -18.49
CA VAL A 203 3.51 14.12 -17.71
C VAL A 203 4.18 12.77 -17.94
N ARG A 204 5.51 12.77 -18.05
CA ARG A 204 6.32 11.57 -18.13
C ARG A 204 6.86 11.20 -16.76
N VAL A 205 6.53 10.02 -16.31
CA VAL A 205 7.04 9.42 -15.07
C VAL A 205 8.16 8.46 -15.45
N PRO A 206 9.43 8.76 -15.14
CA PRO A 206 10.54 7.88 -15.48
C PRO A 206 10.50 6.63 -14.60
N LEU A 207 10.78 5.49 -15.20
CA LEU A 207 10.76 4.17 -14.60
C LEU A 207 12.12 3.48 -14.80
N ASP A 208 12.41 2.50 -13.95
CA ASP A 208 13.51 1.56 -14.17
C ASP A 208 12.94 0.31 -14.85
N PRO A 209 13.41 -0.08 -16.05
CA PRO A 209 12.85 -1.20 -16.77
C PRO A 209 13.01 -2.55 -16.06
N ALA A 210 13.95 -2.67 -15.12
CA ALA A 210 14.10 -3.86 -14.29
C ALA A 210 13.03 -3.97 -13.17
N TRP A 211 12.26 -2.91 -12.92
CA TRP A 211 11.27 -2.87 -11.86
C TRP A 211 9.86 -3.00 -12.42
N GLU A 212 8.95 -3.40 -11.57
CA GLU A 212 7.52 -3.38 -11.84
C GLU A 212 6.83 -2.23 -11.12
N TYR A 213 5.74 -1.71 -11.72
CA TYR A 213 5.07 -0.53 -11.20
C TYR A 213 3.56 -0.64 -11.26
N ALA A 214 2.92 0.12 -10.37
CA ALA A 214 1.50 0.41 -10.43
C ALA A 214 1.21 1.87 -10.03
N LEU A 215 0.10 2.38 -10.56
CA LEU A 215 -0.46 3.68 -10.26
C LEU A 215 -1.82 3.50 -9.58
N VAL A 216 -2.09 4.26 -8.53
CA VAL A 216 -3.42 4.30 -7.90
C VAL A 216 -3.96 5.71 -8.00
N LEU A 217 -5.11 5.88 -8.67
CA LEU A 217 -5.77 7.18 -8.79
C LEU A 217 -6.48 7.50 -7.47
N LEU A 218 -5.99 8.50 -6.75
CA LEU A 218 -6.57 8.94 -5.49
C LEU A 218 -7.66 9.99 -5.69
N ASP A 219 -7.46 10.93 -6.62
CA ASP A 219 -8.45 11.98 -6.93
C ASP A 219 -8.29 12.48 -8.35
N GLY A 220 -9.38 13.05 -8.92
CA GLY A 220 -9.41 13.57 -10.28
C GLY A 220 -9.61 12.49 -11.33
N ASP A 221 -8.96 12.67 -12.47
CA ASP A 221 -8.97 11.72 -13.61
C ASP A 221 -7.54 11.43 -14.09
N LEU A 222 -7.35 10.21 -14.59
CA LEU A 222 -6.05 9.75 -15.10
C LEU A 222 -6.22 8.93 -16.36
N GLU A 223 -5.40 9.21 -17.36
CA GLU A 223 -5.22 8.39 -18.54
C GLU A 223 -3.73 8.02 -18.65
N ALA A 224 -3.42 6.74 -18.63
CA ALA A 224 -2.09 6.24 -18.95
C ALA A 224 -2.03 5.94 -20.45
N LEU A 225 -1.11 6.61 -21.14
CA LEU A 225 -1.04 6.63 -22.60
C LEU A 225 -0.16 5.48 -23.11
N ASP A 226 -0.55 4.88 -24.22
CA ASP A 226 0.22 3.86 -24.96
C ASP A 226 0.76 2.71 -24.09
N VAL A 227 0.00 2.36 -23.03
CA VAL A 227 0.47 1.36 -22.05
C VAL A 227 0.15 -0.08 -22.44
N ARG A 228 -0.71 -0.30 -23.44
CA ARG A 228 -1.05 -1.63 -23.97
C ARG A 228 -0.19 -1.97 -25.19
N ASP A 229 -0.07 -3.26 -25.49
CA ASP A 229 0.68 -3.76 -26.64
C ASP A 229 0.14 -3.25 -27.99
N ASP A 230 -1.15 -2.90 -28.05
CA ASP A 230 -1.81 -2.31 -29.22
C ASP A 230 -1.72 -0.77 -29.28
N GLY A 231 -0.97 -0.14 -28.36
CA GLY A 231 -0.85 1.31 -28.22
C GLY A 231 -2.09 1.97 -27.60
N ALA A 232 -3.01 1.19 -27.03
CA ALA A 232 -4.21 1.76 -26.42
C ALA A 232 -3.89 2.35 -25.03
N SER A 233 -4.56 3.49 -24.76
CA SER A 233 -4.53 4.14 -23.44
C SER A 233 -5.49 3.48 -22.47
N VAL A 234 -5.24 3.66 -21.17
CA VAL A 234 -6.04 3.07 -20.09
C VAL A 234 -6.42 4.12 -19.07
N ARG A 235 -7.68 4.12 -18.64
CA ARG A 235 -8.21 5.02 -17.61
C ARG A 235 -8.66 4.22 -16.39
N PRO A 236 -7.89 4.22 -15.29
CA PRO A 236 -8.36 3.64 -14.03
C PRO A 236 -9.45 4.51 -13.39
N GLY A 237 -10.37 3.88 -12.69
CA GLY A 237 -11.29 4.58 -11.80
C GLY A 237 -10.60 5.04 -10.51
N ARG A 238 -11.29 5.85 -9.72
CA ARG A 238 -10.80 6.30 -8.40
C ARG A 238 -10.55 5.10 -7.49
N ASN A 239 -9.40 5.08 -6.82
CA ASN A 239 -8.85 4.02 -5.99
C ASN A 239 -8.45 2.73 -6.74
N ASP A 240 -8.73 2.63 -8.05
CA ASP A 240 -8.27 1.49 -8.82
C ASP A 240 -6.74 1.48 -8.93
N LEU A 241 -6.18 0.28 -8.95
CA LEU A 241 -4.78 0.05 -9.20
C LEU A 241 -4.58 -0.26 -10.68
N LEU A 242 -3.84 0.59 -11.38
CA LEU A 242 -3.34 0.33 -12.72
C LEU A 242 -1.94 -0.27 -12.63
N TYR A 243 -1.82 -1.56 -12.85
CA TYR A 243 -0.54 -2.25 -12.97
C TYR A 243 0.02 -2.06 -14.38
N VAL A 244 1.26 -1.58 -14.50
CA VAL A 244 1.91 -1.32 -15.79
C VAL A 244 3.06 -2.28 -16.12
N GLY A 245 3.35 -3.21 -15.22
CA GLY A 245 4.40 -4.24 -15.44
C GLY A 245 5.81 -3.70 -15.33
N SER A 246 6.74 -4.41 -15.97
CA SER A 246 8.16 -4.06 -16.10
C SER A 246 8.52 -3.75 -17.56
N ASP A 247 9.81 -3.62 -17.86
CA ASP A 247 10.37 -3.37 -19.21
C ASP A 247 9.88 -2.04 -19.83
N ARG A 248 9.72 -1.01 -18.98
CA ARG A 248 9.37 0.35 -19.40
C ARG A 248 10.37 1.36 -18.82
N ASP A 249 10.88 2.25 -19.65
CA ASP A 249 11.73 3.37 -19.21
C ASP A 249 10.91 4.53 -18.64
N GLU A 250 9.63 4.62 -19.03
CA GLU A 250 8.70 5.64 -18.57
C GLU A 250 7.25 5.18 -18.73
N VAL A 251 6.36 5.88 -18.05
CA VAL A 251 4.93 5.89 -18.35
C VAL A 251 4.46 7.32 -18.51
N GLU A 252 3.79 7.60 -19.63
CA GLU A 252 3.19 8.90 -19.86
C GLU A 252 1.73 8.88 -19.36
N VAL A 253 1.39 9.86 -18.54
CA VAL A 253 0.06 10.01 -17.95
C VAL A 253 -0.51 11.38 -18.23
N ALA A 254 -1.82 11.45 -18.47
CA ALA A 254 -2.52 12.70 -18.71
C ALA A 254 -3.71 12.85 -17.76
N SER A 255 -4.07 14.09 -17.45
CA SER A 255 -5.26 14.42 -16.71
C SER A 255 -5.93 15.68 -17.26
N GLN A 256 -7.25 15.64 -17.42
CA GLN A 256 -8.02 16.78 -17.89
C GLN A 256 -8.45 17.71 -16.74
N SER A 257 -8.84 17.14 -15.61
CA SER A 257 -9.31 17.90 -14.45
C SER A 257 -8.28 18.09 -13.35
N GLY A 258 -7.08 17.51 -13.52
CA GLY A 258 -6.06 17.35 -12.50
C GLY A 258 -6.17 16.00 -11.80
N ALA A 259 -5.05 15.48 -11.31
CA ALA A 259 -5.02 14.20 -10.62
C ALA A 259 -4.11 14.20 -9.40
N LEU A 260 -4.50 13.42 -8.40
CA LEU A 260 -3.64 12.96 -7.33
C LEU A 260 -3.45 11.46 -7.50
N VAL A 261 -2.20 11.04 -7.67
CA VAL A 261 -1.85 9.65 -7.97
C VAL A 261 -0.81 9.15 -6.97
N PHE A 262 -0.92 7.89 -6.56
CA PHE A 262 0.14 7.21 -5.83
C PHE A 262 0.84 6.21 -6.76
N LEU A 263 2.14 6.42 -6.96
CA LEU A 263 3.04 5.49 -7.64
C LEU A 263 3.64 4.54 -6.62
N LEU A 264 3.56 3.24 -6.89
CA LEU A 264 4.31 2.21 -6.17
C LEU A 264 5.02 1.32 -7.18
N GLY A 265 6.23 0.88 -6.82
CA GLY A 265 7.04 0.03 -7.68
C GLY A 265 8.27 -0.50 -6.96
N GLY A 266 9.04 -1.33 -7.64
CA GLY A 266 10.27 -1.90 -7.13
C GLY A 266 10.71 -3.12 -7.92
N GLU A 267 11.89 -3.65 -7.57
CA GLU A 267 12.32 -4.94 -8.07
C GLU A 267 11.26 -6.00 -7.79
N PRO A 268 10.94 -6.88 -8.74
CA PRO A 268 10.03 -7.99 -8.51
C PRO A 268 10.42 -8.79 -7.28
N PHE A 269 9.48 -8.96 -6.36
CA PHE A 269 9.74 -9.66 -5.11
C PHE A 269 9.63 -11.17 -5.33
N GLU A 270 10.77 -11.86 -5.36
CA GLU A 270 10.85 -13.29 -5.72
C GLU A 270 10.44 -14.23 -4.59
N GLU A 271 10.42 -13.74 -3.34
CA GLU A 271 10.09 -14.59 -2.20
C GLU A 271 8.58 -14.85 -2.10
N GLU A 272 8.22 -16.09 -1.88
CA GLU A 272 6.83 -16.47 -1.68
C GLU A 272 6.30 -15.98 -0.33
N LEU A 273 5.22 -15.20 -0.35
CA LEU A 273 4.61 -14.61 0.84
C LEU A 273 3.35 -15.35 1.26
N VAL A 274 3.31 -15.76 2.53
CA VAL A 274 2.07 -16.19 3.20
C VAL A 274 1.56 -15.03 4.04
N MET A 275 0.48 -14.42 3.60
CA MET A 275 -0.14 -13.28 4.27
C MET A 275 -1.45 -13.71 4.93
N TRP A 276 -1.58 -13.41 6.21
CA TRP A 276 -2.81 -13.63 6.93
C TRP A 276 -2.95 -12.62 8.08
N TRP A 277 -4.12 -11.98 8.16
CA TRP A 277 -4.42 -10.93 9.11
C TRP A 277 -3.36 -9.81 9.03
N ASN A 278 -2.53 -9.60 10.07
CA ASN A 278 -1.49 -8.58 10.11
C ASN A 278 -0.07 -9.17 10.03
N PHE A 279 0.07 -10.40 9.58
CA PHE A 279 1.35 -11.11 9.51
C PHE A 279 1.73 -11.42 8.07
N VAL A 280 2.99 -11.18 7.76
CA VAL A 280 3.66 -11.57 6.51
C VAL A 280 4.75 -12.56 6.87
N GLY A 281 4.53 -13.82 6.55
CA GLY A 281 5.46 -14.94 6.77
C GLY A 281 5.82 -15.63 5.47
N ARG A 282 6.53 -16.74 5.58
CA ARG A 282 6.90 -17.61 4.46
C ARG A 282 6.21 -18.97 4.53
N SER A 283 5.63 -19.31 5.67
CA SER A 283 4.92 -20.56 5.85
C SER A 283 3.67 -20.41 6.71
N HIS A 284 2.79 -21.40 6.60
CA HIS A 284 1.61 -21.51 7.47
C HIS A 284 2.02 -21.58 8.95
N GLU A 285 3.09 -22.34 9.26
CA GLU A 285 3.58 -22.56 10.61
C GLU A 285 4.07 -21.27 11.26
N GLU A 286 4.75 -20.40 10.53
CA GLU A 286 5.17 -19.08 11.02
C GLU A 286 3.96 -18.23 11.43
N ILE A 287 2.89 -18.25 10.61
CA ILE A 287 1.66 -17.51 10.89
C ILE A 287 0.95 -18.08 12.13
N VAL A 288 0.86 -19.41 12.24
CA VAL A 288 0.27 -20.07 13.41
C VAL A 288 1.04 -19.72 14.68
N GLN A 289 2.36 -19.78 14.61
CA GLN A 289 3.22 -19.43 15.74
C GLN A 289 3.01 -17.96 16.16
N ALA A 290 3.08 -17.02 15.22
CA ALA A 290 2.88 -15.60 15.49
C ALA A 290 1.51 -15.32 16.10
N ARG A 291 0.45 -15.94 15.56
CA ARG A 291 -0.92 -15.85 16.10
C ARG A 291 -1.00 -16.36 17.54
N ASN A 292 -0.40 -17.51 17.83
CA ASN A 292 -0.44 -18.11 19.17
C ASN A 292 0.37 -17.28 20.17
N GLU A 293 1.52 -16.71 19.76
CA GLU A 293 2.32 -15.82 20.58
C GLU A 293 1.66 -14.47 20.84
N TRP A 294 0.80 -13.99 19.92
CA TRP A 294 -0.05 -12.83 20.17
C TRP A 294 -1.16 -13.11 21.19
N GLU A 295 -1.79 -14.25 21.11
CA GLU A 295 -2.89 -14.63 22.01
C GLU A 295 -2.42 -15.06 23.42
N ALA A 296 -1.17 -15.48 23.55
CA ALA A 296 -0.56 -15.83 24.84
C ALA A 296 0.32 -14.68 25.38
N PRO A 297 0.64 -14.66 26.67
CA PRO A 297 1.66 -13.76 27.20
C PRO A 297 3.02 -14.04 26.53
N SER A 298 3.42 -13.18 25.62
CA SER A 298 4.67 -13.28 24.86
C SER A 298 5.33 -11.91 24.75
N ALA A 299 6.65 -11.87 24.85
CA ALA A 299 7.43 -10.64 24.67
C ALA A 299 7.63 -10.25 23.20
N ARG A 300 7.26 -11.12 22.25
CA ARG A 300 7.56 -10.95 20.83
C ARG A 300 7.06 -9.63 20.26
N PHE A 301 5.81 -9.26 20.54
CA PHE A 301 5.21 -8.04 19.99
C PHE A 301 5.37 -6.83 20.90
N GLY A 302 5.75 -7.05 22.18
CA GLY A 302 5.77 -6.02 23.19
C GLY A 302 4.36 -5.59 23.62
N GLN A 303 4.29 -4.52 24.41
CA GLN A 303 3.04 -3.96 24.92
C GLN A 303 3.02 -2.45 24.65
N VAL A 304 1.87 -1.95 24.23
CA VAL A 304 1.67 -0.50 24.00
C VAL A 304 1.26 0.15 25.32
N ASP A 305 2.00 1.14 25.75
CA ASP A 305 1.78 1.82 27.02
C ASP A 305 0.38 2.45 27.13
N GLY A 306 -0.22 2.38 28.32
CA GLY A 306 -1.52 2.99 28.62
C GLY A 306 -2.73 2.24 28.13
N HIS A 307 -2.59 1.03 27.57
CA HIS A 307 -3.71 0.19 27.09
C HIS A 307 -4.02 -1.01 27.99
N GLY A 308 -3.17 -1.31 28.99
CA GLY A 308 -3.34 -2.50 29.82
C GLY A 308 -3.48 -3.77 28.97
N ASP A 309 -4.54 -4.53 29.20
CA ASP A 309 -4.82 -5.77 28.47
C ASP A 309 -5.69 -5.55 27.21
N VAL A 310 -6.05 -4.30 26.89
CA VAL A 310 -6.87 -3.99 25.71
C VAL A 310 -6.06 -4.22 24.45
N ARG A 311 -6.55 -5.10 23.57
CA ARG A 311 -5.93 -5.42 22.28
C ARG A 311 -6.94 -5.98 21.31
N VAL A 312 -6.62 -5.93 20.01
CA VAL A 312 -7.38 -6.62 18.97
C VAL A 312 -7.04 -8.12 19.03
N PRO A 313 -8.00 -9.00 19.34
CA PRO A 313 -7.74 -10.43 19.31
C PRO A 313 -7.47 -10.92 17.89
N ALA A 314 -6.54 -11.87 17.74
CA ALA A 314 -6.31 -12.48 16.45
C ALA A 314 -7.54 -13.34 16.05
N PRO A 315 -7.93 -13.31 14.77
CA PRO A 315 -9.01 -14.22 14.31
C PRO A 315 -8.64 -15.68 14.55
N PRO A 316 -9.65 -16.60 14.57
CA PRO A 316 -9.35 -18.02 14.55
C PRO A 316 -8.62 -18.38 13.24
N MET A 317 -7.67 -19.31 13.34
CA MET A 317 -7.00 -19.83 12.14
C MET A 317 -8.02 -20.48 11.21
N PRO A 318 -7.88 -20.27 9.87
CA PRO A 318 -8.73 -20.96 8.92
C PRO A 318 -8.51 -22.47 9.00
N SER A 319 -9.54 -23.25 8.68
CA SER A 319 -9.49 -24.72 8.65
C SER A 319 -8.61 -25.26 7.51
N VAL A 320 -8.23 -24.42 6.56
CA VAL A 320 -7.35 -24.77 5.44
C VAL A 320 -5.94 -24.25 5.70
N ARG A 321 -4.95 -24.98 5.20
CA ARG A 321 -3.55 -24.53 5.24
C ARG A 321 -3.39 -23.26 4.42
N LEU A 322 -2.74 -22.25 4.98
CA LEU A 322 -2.36 -21.05 4.27
C LEU A 322 -1.24 -21.40 3.28
N THR A 323 -1.34 -20.87 2.08
CA THR A 323 -0.36 -21.04 1.00
C THR A 323 -0.01 -19.68 0.40
N PRO A 324 1.18 -19.54 -0.18
CA PRO A 324 1.53 -18.34 -0.92
C PRO A 324 0.52 -18.03 -2.03
N ARG A 325 0.33 -16.76 -2.29
CA ARG A 325 -0.48 -16.32 -3.44
C ARG A 325 0.43 -16.17 -4.65
N THR A 326 0.08 -16.84 -5.73
CA THR A 326 0.78 -16.71 -7.01
C THR A 326 0.22 -15.54 -7.82
N ARG A 327 1.10 -14.85 -8.53
CA ARG A 327 0.72 -13.85 -9.53
C ARG A 327 0.04 -14.53 -10.72
N ARG A 328 -0.96 -13.85 -11.31
CA ARG A 328 -1.76 -14.36 -12.44
C ARG A 328 -1.89 -13.33 -13.57
N ILE A 329 -1.19 -12.21 -13.49
CA ILE A 329 -1.13 -11.16 -14.50
C ILE A 329 0.31 -10.73 -14.76
#